data_b8f075e664b857b268b54895359e3f07
#
_entry.id   b8f075e664b857b268b54895359e3f07
#
_cell.length_a   1.000
_cell.length_b   1.000
_cell.length_c   1.000
_cell.angle_alpha   90.00
_cell.angle_beta   90.00
_cell.angle_gamma   90.00
#
_symmetry.space_group_name_H-M   'P 1'
#
loop_
_entity.id
_entity.type
_entity.pdbx_description
1 polymer ?
#
loop_
_entity_poly.entity_id
_entity_poly.type
_entity_poly.pdbx_seq_one_letter_code
_entity_poly.pdbx_strand_id
1 'polypeptide(L)'
;MFEVSEKMKKLPPYLFAEIDKKRKQLIAEGHQVISLGVGDPDLPTPERIVNAMKKAVEDPGVHRYPFGKGRADFRRAIADYYKKHSDVDLDPDNEICVLIGSKEGIAHF
;
A
#
# COMPACT_ATOMS: atom_id res chain seq x y z
N MET A 1 -18.68 32.51 3.57
CA MET A 1 -17.52 31.81 4.16
C MET A 1 -18.05 30.47 4.66
N PHE A 2 -17.46 29.35 4.26
CA PHE A 2 -17.93 28.04 4.71
C PHE A 2 -17.33 27.74 6.08
N GLU A 3 -18.16 27.37 7.03
CA GLU A 3 -17.72 26.97 8.37
C GLU A 3 -17.53 25.45 8.44
N VAL A 4 -16.51 25.03 9.18
CA VAL A 4 -16.24 23.61 9.44
C VAL A 4 -17.28 23.06 10.42
N SER A 5 -17.82 21.87 10.13
CA SER A 5 -18.85 21.25 10.99
C SER A 5 -18.35 21.01 12.41
N GLU A 6 -19.27 21.01 13.41
CA GLU A 6 -18.93 20.77 14.80
C GLU A 6 -18.26 19.40 15.05
N LYS A 7 -18.59 18.39 14.22
CA LYS A 7 -17.90 17.09 14.27
C LYS A 7 -16.43 17.21 13.88
N MET A 8 -16.13 17.98 12.83
CA MET A 8 -14.75 18.18 12.39
C MET A 8 -13.93 19.00 13.39
N LYS A 9 -14.54 19.97 14.06
CA LYS A 9 -13.87 20.77 15.12
C LYS A 9 -13.44 19.91 16.30
N LYS A 10 -14.12 18.77 16.55
CA LYS A 10 -13.84 17.84 17.65
C LYS A 10 -12.78 16.80 17.31
N LEU A 11 -12.37 16.66 16.04
CA LEU A 11 -11.32 15.73 15.68
C LEU A 11 -9.97 16.21 16.20
N PRO A 12 -9.22 15.36 16.94
CA PRO A 12 -7.87 15.72 17.35
C PRO A 12 -6.97 15.83 16.11
N PRO A 13 -5.89 16.62 16.19
CA PRO A 13 -4.88 16.63 15.15
C PRO A 13 -4.35 15.23 14.87
N TYR A 14 -4.05 14.95 13.61
CA TYR A 14 -3.46 13.67 13.23
C TYR A 14 -2.06 13.56 13.81
N LEU A 15 -1.89 12.65 14.77
CA LEU A 15 -0.67 12.52 15.57
C LEU A 15 0.60 12.42 14.73
N PHE A 16 0.60 11.63 13.66
CA PHE A 16 1.77 11.47 12.79
C PHE A 16 2.15 12.75 12.03
N ALA A 17 1.18 13.61 11.72
CA ALA A 17 1.47 14.92 11.13
C ALA A 17 2.18 15.85 12.13
N GLU A 18 1.78 15.81 13.40
CA GLU A 18 2.44 16.57 14.46
C GLU A 18 3.88 16.08 14.73
N ILE A 19 4.07 14.76 14.73
CA ILE A 19 5.40 14.14 14.87
C ILE A 19 6.30 14.56 13.69
N ASP A 20 5.80 14.49 12.46
CA ASP A 20 6.58 14.88 11.27
C ASP A 20 6.92 16.37 11.27
N LYS A 21 5.99 17.22 11.67
CA LYS A 21 6.21 18.65 11.84
C LYS A 21 7.35 18.92 12.83
N LYS A 22 7.32 18.26 13.99
CA LYS A 22 8.35 18.40 15.03
C LYS A 22 9.71 17.88 14.54
N ARG A 23 9.72 16.74 13.85
CA ARG A 23 10.93 16.19 13.23
C ARG A 23 11.57 17.18 12.24
N LYS A 24 10.76 17.74 11.34
CA LYS A 24 11.23 18.73 10.36
C LYS A 24 11.80 19.98 11.02
N GLN A 25 11.16 20.45 12.09
CA GLN A 25 11.65 21.59 12.87
C GLN A 25 13.02 21.31 13.46
N LEU A 26 13.20 20.18 14.16
CA LEU A 26 14.49 19.80 14.75
C LEU A 26 15.60 19.66 13.73
N ILE A 27 15.31 19.10 12.54
CA ILE A 27 16.27 19.02 11.45
C ILE A 27 16.67 20.42 10.96
N ALA A 28 15.72 21.33 10.83
CA ALA A 28 15.98 22.71 10.42
C ALA A 28 16.83 23.47 11.47
N GLU A 29 16.70 23.12 12.75
CA GLU A 29 17.51 23.64 13.86
C GLU A 29 18.91 22.99 13.92
N GLY A 30 19.25 22.08 12.99
CA GLY A 30 20.57 21.44 12.89
C GLY A 30 20.72 20.16 13.72
N HIS A 31 19.65 19.65 14.31
CA HIS A 31 19.69 18.40 15.06
C HIS A 31 19.71 17.18 14.13
N GLN A 32 20.53 16.18 14.48
CA GLN A 32 20.53 14.88 13.84
C GLN A 32 19.41 14.01 14.43
N VAL A 33 18.33 13.82 13.68
CA VAL A 33 17.13 13.09 14.16
C VAL A 33 17.10 11.69 13.59
N ILE A 34 17.11 10.67 14.45
CA ILE A 34 16.84 9.26 14.11
C ILE A 34 15.33 9.02 14.28
N SER A 35 14.64 8.70 13.18
CA SER A 35 13.18 8.47 13.20
C SER A 35 12.87 6.99 13.34
N LEU A 36 12.17 6.63 14.41
CA LEU A 36 11.60 5.30 14.65
C LEU A 36 10.06 5.35 14.67
N GLY A 37 9.46 6.45 14.17
CA GLY A 37 8.04 6.72 14.31
C GLY A 37 7.15 5.95 13.33
N VAL A 38 7.60 5.69 12.12
CA VAL A 38 6.83 4.98 11.08
C VAL A 38 7.69 3.86 10.53
N GLY A 39 7.14 2.65 10.51
CA GLY A 39 7.77 1.48 9.91
C GLY A 39 7.58 1.50 8.39
N ASP A 40 8.28 2.38 7.70
CA ASP A 40 8.26 2.48 6.25
C ASP A 40 9.53 1.88 5.64
N PRO A 41 9.44 1.15 4.52
CA PRO A 41 10.63 0.67 3.82
C PRO A 41 11.56 1.82 3.44
N ASP A 42 12.80 1.78 3.89
CA ASP A 42 13.83 2.80 3.66
C ASP A 42 14.69 2.54 2.42
N LEU A 43 14.68 1.29 1.93
CA LEU A 43 15.37 0.91 0.72
C LEU A 43 14.51 1.17 -0.53
N PRO A 44 15.11 1.58 -1.64
CA PRO A 44 14.39 1.75 -2.90
C PRO A 44 13.83 0.40 -3.38
N THR A 45 12.70 0.48 -4.07
CA THR A 45 12.10 -0.69 -4.74
C THR A 45 13.13 -1.31 -5.69
N PRO A 46 13.34 -2.64 -5.67
CA PRO A 46 14.27 -3.30 -6.58
C PRO A 46 14.00 -2.95 -8.06
N GLU A 47 15.06 -2.69 -8.80
CA GLU A 47 14.98 -2.23 -10.20
C GLU A 47 14.14 -3.15 -11.09
N ARG A 48 14.22 -4.47 -10.86
CA ARG A 48 13.39 -5.46 -11.58
C ARG A 48 11.90 -5.18 -11.44
N ILE A 49 11.43 -4.78 -10.23
CA ILE A 49 10.02 -4.47 -9.96
C ILE A 49 9.65 -3.15 -10.61
N VAL A 50 10.53 -2.13 -10.52
CA VAL A 50 10.32 -0.83 -11.16
C VAL A 50 10.17 -0.99 -12.69
N ASN A 51 11.04 -1.78 -13.31
CA ASN A 51 11.00 -2.01 -14.75
C ASN A 51 9.77 -2.82 -15.16
N ALA A 52 9.34 -3.79 -14.38
CA ALA A 52 8.10 -4.52 -14.62
C ALA A 52 6.88 -3.59 -14.56
N MET A 53 6.82 -2.66 -13.61
CA MET A 53 5.75 -1.68 -13.50
C MET A 53 5.75 -0.72 -14.70
N LYS A 54 6.92 -0.19 -15.10
CA LYS A 54 7.05 0.68 -16.29
C LYS A 54 6.50 -0.01 -17.53
N LYS A 55 6.86 -1.27 -17.75
CA LYS A 55 6.35 -2.07 -18.87
C LYS A 55 4.85 -2.32 -18.78
N ALA A 56 4.33 -2.59 -17.58
CA ALA A 56 2.92 -2.88 -17.40
C ALA A 56 2.03 -1.67 -17.72
N VAL A 57 2.45 -0.45 -17.40
CA VAL A 57 1.65 0.76 -17.68
C VAL A 57 1.61 1.13 -19.17
N GLU A 58 2.46 0.53 -20.01
CA GLU A 58 2.40 0.70 -21.46
C GLU A 58 1.24 -0.08 -22.10
N ASP A 59 0.67 -1.06 -21.39
CA ASP A 59 -0.49 -1.83 -21.84
C ASP A 59 -1.80 -1.08 -21.57
N PRO A 60 -2.54 -0.60 -22.59
CA PRO A 60 -3.82 0.08 -22.39
C PRO A 60 -4.86 -0.77 -21.67
N GLY A 61 -4.71 -2.09 -21.65
CA GLY A 61 -5.61 -3.02 -20.95
C GLY A 61 -5.59 -2.85 -19.44
N VAL A 62 -4.51 -2.33 -18.86
CA VAL A 62 -4.40 -2.10 -17.41
C VAL A 62 -4.97 -0.74 -16.96
N HIS A 63 -5.35 0.14 -17.89
CA HIS A 63 -5.90 1.46 -17.57
C HIS A 63 -7.39 1.45 -17.25
N ARG A 64 -8.01 0.29 -17.22
CA ARG A 64 -9.44 0.13 -17.02
C ARG A 64 -9.78 0.01 -15.54
N TYR A 65 -11.04 0.30 -15.22
CA TYR A 65 -11.57 0.08 -13.89
C TYR A 65 -11.45 -1.40 -13.48
N PRO A 66 -10.89 -1.71 -12.32
CA PRO A 66 -10.78 -3.09 -11.85
C PRO A 66 -12.15 -3.61 -11.38
N PHE A 67 -12.54 -4.79 -11.87
CA PHE A 67 -13.76 -5.46 -11.44
C PHE A 67 -13.44 -6.76 -10.69
N GLY A 68 -14.20 -7.01 -9.61
CA GLY A 68 -14.21 -8.28 -8.90
C GLY A 68 -12.89 -8.63 -8.20
N LYS A 69 -12.48 -9.89 -8.34
CA LYS A 69 -11.40 -10.52 -7.55
C LYS A 69 -9.97 -10.11 -7.95
N GLY A 70 -9.80 -9.17 -8.87
CA GLY A 70 -8.50 -8.82 -9.46
C GLY A 70 -8.18 -9.60 -10.74
N ARG A 71 -7.07 -9.23 -11.39
CA ARG A 71 -6.65 -9.82 -12.67
C ARG A 71 -6.39 -11.32 -12.56
N ALA A 72 -6.85 -12.08 -13.56
CA ALA A 72 -6.71 -13.55 -13.58
C ALA A 72 -5.23 -13.98 -13.66
N ASP A 73 -4.41 -13.26 -14.44
CA ASP A 73 -2.98 -13.54 -14.54
C ASP A 73 -2.25 -13.33 -13.20
N PHE A 74 -2.63 -12.30 -12.44
CA PHE A 74 -2.06 -12.06 -11.12
C PHE A 74 -2.49 -13.13 -10.09
N ARG A 75 -3.77 -13.53 -10.09
CA ARG A 75 -4.24 -14.62 -9.24
C ARG A 75 -3.53 -15.94 -9.55
N ARG A 76 -3.32 -16.24 -10.82
CA ARG A 76 -2.53 -17.41 -11.23
C ARG A 76 -1.08 -17.34 -10.75
N ALA A 77 -0.43 -16.20 -10.89
CA ALA A 77 0.92 -16.00 -10.37
C ALA A 77 1.01 -16.20 -8.85
N ILE A 78 -0.05 -15.82 -8.10
CA ILE A 78 -0.15 -16.09 -6.66
C ILE A 78 -0.25 -17.61 -6.40
N ALA A 79 -1.12 -18.31 -7.12
CA ALA A 79 -1.27 -19.78 -6.99
C ALA A 79 0.07 -20.49 -7.27
N ASP A 80 0.73 -20.13 -8.36
CA ASP A 80 2.04 -20.67 -8.74
C ASP A 80 3.12 -20.39 -7.67
N TYR A 81 3.09 -19.21 -7.07
CA TYR A 81 3.99 -18.87 -5.97
C TYR A 81 3.79 -19.76 -4.75
N TYR A 82 2.54 -19.97 -4.31
CA TYR A 82 2.22 -20.82 -3.18
C TYR A 82 2.56 -22.29 -3.47
N LYS A 83 2.28 -22.77 -4.68
CA LYS A 83 2.68 -24.12 -5.09
C LYS A 83 4.18 -24.31 -5.01
N LYS A 84 4.95 -23.35 -5.56
CA LYS A 84 6.41 -23.43 -5.62
C LYS A 84 7.09 -23.35 -4.25
N HIS A 85 6.59 -22.48 -3.37
CA HIS A 85 7.31 -22.14 -2.12
C HIS A 85 6.77 -22.88 -0.90
N SER A 86 5.54 -23.35 -0.93
CA SER A 86 4.84 -23.96 0.21
C SER A 86 4.21 -25.30 -0.11
N ASP A 87 4.30 -25.76 -1.38
CA ASP A 87 3.62 -26.96 -1.90
C ASP A 87 2.10 -26.95 -1.65
N VAL A 88 1.50 -25.74 -1.68
CA VAL A 88 0.06 -25.55 -1.53
C VAL A 88 -0.56 -25.32 -2.90
N ASP A 89 -1.55 -26.15 -3.27
CA ASP A 89 -2.36 -25.96 -4.47
C ASP A 89 -3.54 -25.05 -4.13
N LEU A 90 -3.68 -23.93 -4.87
CA LEU A 90 -4.78 -22.99 -4.75
C LEU A 90 -5.51 -22.85 -6.09
N ASP A 91 -6.83 -22.85 -6.05
CA ASP A 91 -7.66 -22.49 -7.20
C ASP A 91 -7.60 -20.95 -7.38
N PRO A 92 -7.01 -20.45 -8.50
CA PRO A 92 -6.89 -19.01 -8.70
C PRO A 92 -8.24 -18.31 -8.86
N ASP A 93 -9.31 -19.03 -9.15
CA ASP A 93 -10.62 -18.44 -9.37
C ASP A 93 -11.51 -18.43 -8.12
N ASN A 94 -11.31 -19.37 -7.19
CA ASN A 94 -12.19 -19.51 -6.03
C ASN A 94 -11.50 -19.32 -4.69
N GLU A 95 -10.17 -19.43 -4.62
CA GLU A 95 -9.43 -19.38 -3.36
C GLU A 95 -8.49 -18.15 -3.26
N ILE A 96 -8.47 -17.28 -4.28
CA ILE A 96 -7.62 -16.08 -4.29
C ILE A 96 -8.45 -14.82 -4.52
N CYS A 97 -8.34 -13.87 -3.61
CA CYS A 97 -8.88 -12.52 -3.74
C CYS A 97 -7.76 -11.48 -3.61
N VAL A 98 -7.60 -10.65 -4.63
CA VAL A 98 -6.61 -9.55 -4.61
C VAL A 98 -7.15 -8.38 -3.81
N LEU A 99 -6.34 -7.84 -2.92
CA LEU A 99 -6.67 -6.72 -2.04
C LEU A 99 -5.87 -5.47 -2.39
N ILE A 100 -6.38 -4.29 -2.03
CA ILE A 100 -5.64 -3.03 -2.04
C ILE A 100 -4.95 -2.86 -0.67
N GLY A 101 -3.94 -3.70 -0.42
CA GLY A 101 -3.32 -3.84 0.89
C GLY A 101 -4.10 -4.75 1.84
N SER A 102 -3.42 -5.28 2.85
CA SER A 102 -3.97 -6.27 3.79
C SER A 102 -5.06 -5.74 4.72
N LYS A 103 -5.11 -4.43 4.92
CA LYS A 103 -6.03 -3.78 5.88
C LYS A 103 -7.51 -4.09 5.58
N GLU A 104 -7.91 -3.99 4.33
CA GLU A 104 -9.29 -4.31 3.95
C GLU A 104 -9.62 -5.78 4.14
N GLY A 105 -8.69 -6.68 3.80
CA GLY A 105 -8.89 -8.12 4.03
C GLY A 105 -9.10 -8.43 5.51
N ILE A 106 -8.28 -7.87 6.40
CA ILE A 106 -8.42 -8.04 7.85
C ILE A 106 -9.76 -7.48 8.35
N ALA A 107 -10.22 -6.35 7.79
CA ALA A 107 -11.47 -5.73 8.21
C ALA A 107 -12.72 -6.49 7.74
N HIS A 108 -12.62 -7.27 6.67
CA HIS A 108 -13.75 -7.99 6.05
C HIS A 108 -13.75 -9.50 6.35
N PHE A 109 -12.72 -10.03 6.99
CA PHE A 109 -12.62 -11.42 7.43
C PHE A 109 -13.24 -11.60 8.80
#